data_5b39ca10d54a5af733c7e38a0fde2a65
#
_entry.id   5b39ca10d54a5af733c7e38a0fde2a65
#
_cell.length_a   1.000
_cell.length_b   1.000
_cell.length_c   1.000
_cell.angle_alpha   90.00
_cell.angle_beta   90.00
_cell.angle_gamma   90.00
#
_symmetry.space_group_name_H-M   'P 1'
#
loop_
_entity.id
_entity.type
_entity.pdbx_description
1 polymer ?
#
loop_
_entity_poly.entity_id
_entity_poly.type
_entity_poly.pdbx_seq_one_letter_code
_entity_poly.pdbx_strand_id
1 'polypeptide(L)'
;MLAGSGRAGGKGVFFSINRALPGTTYSLEIDMAEEYSVTAKVYPTAESDKFSIMNMLEYFERQGALRVSDLHIKVGTPPAYRIDGSLVKLRGPNVTADVAKQLIYPLLSDEKLARLRTEHSVDCSYRLGNLQFRINIFMENDGLAGAIRALSMDIPKIEEIGFPNNVWHDIINRKHGLVLVTGITGAGKSTTIASLIARISEKSAYRIMSVEDPIEYIFPQKYSMVSQREVGRDVNSFHGGLREMLRQDPDIIFVGEMRDAETIAMTLMAAETGHLVFSTLHTRDATGSITRVLDYFDSGRQAEVRNQLSLGLAYIISQKLVPKKDASGRIVAMEVLNNNYACANLIRTGKIEQIYSQLQTKTREKIDEKMVTMEKHLAMLVHQDKVDLLEAKKWVNNIKTFTDAMQQY
;
A
#
# COMPACT_ATOMS: atom_id res chain seq x y z
N MET A 1 -25.06 -26.81 44.13
CA MET A 1 -24.66 -26.31 45.47
C MET A 1 -23.16 -26.28 45.51
N LEU A 2 -22.59 -25.13 45.46
CA LEU A 2 -21.68 -24.52 46.42
C LEU A 2 -21.14 -23.25 45.82
N ALA A 3 -21.40 -22.18 46.51
CA ALA A 3 -20.82 -20.85 46.28
C ALA A 3 -19.39 -20.81 46.83
N GLY A 4 -18.57 -19.99 46.24
CA GLY A 4 -17.24 -19.67 46.74
C GLY A 4 -16.64 -18.49 46.00
N SER A 5 -16.74 -17.33 46.62
CA SER A 5 -16.11 -16.06 46.29
C SER A 5 -14.59 -16.09 46.38
N GLY A 6 -13.89 -15.31 45.54
CA GLY A 6 -12.68 -14.74 46.02
C GLY A 6 -11.48 -14.60 45.10
N ARG A 7 -11.21 -13.35 44.73
CA ARG A 7 -9.91 -12.68 44.56
C ARG A 7 -9.02 -13.02 43.36
N ALA A 8 -8.81 -12.00 42.59
CA ALA A 8 -7.69 -11.80 41.65
C ALA A 8 -6.33 -12.08 42.31
N GLY A 9 -5.50 -12.84 41.60
CA GLY A 9 -4.11 -13.09 41.94
C GLY A 9 -3.56 -14.06 40.89
N GLY A 10 -2.75 -13.54 39.97
CA GLY A 10 -2.15 -14.35 38.91
C GLY A 10 -1.41 -15.56 39.48
N LYS A 11 -1.85 -16.73 39.11
CA LYS A 11 -1.13 -17.99 39.26
C LYS A 11 -1.31 -18.80 37.99
N GLY A 12 -0.18 -19.09 37.35
CA GLY A 12 -0.10 -19.92 36.18
C GLY A 12 -0.76 -21.28 36.39
N VAL A 13 -1.46 -21.72 35.37
CA VAL A 13 -2.08 -23.03 35.30
C VAL A 13 -0.99 -24.03 34.95
N PHE A 14 -0.67 -24.92 35.90
CA PHE A 14 0.27 -26.02 35.68
C PHE A 14 -0.49 -27.20 35.02
N PHE A 15 -0.09 -27.56 33.80
CA PHE A 15 -0.42 -28.88 33.23
C PHE A 15 0.78 -29.81 33.38
N SER A 16 0.69 -30.78 34.27
CA SER A 16 1.66 -31.86 34.34
C SER A 16 1.23 -33.01 33.43
N ILE A 17 2.01 -33.28 32.40
CA ILE A 17 1.89 -34.52 31.62
C ILE A 17 2.88 -35.51 32.21
N ASN A 18 2.39 -36.44 33.07
CA ASN A 18 3.15 -37.59 33.53
C ASN A 18 3.23 -38.64 32.44
N ARG A 19 4.38 -38.78 31.79
CA ARG A 19 4.79 -40.04 31.14
C ARG A 19 6.18 -40.39 31.68
N ALA A 20 6.15 -41.34 32.62
CA ALA A 20 7.34 -41.79 33.31
C ALA A 20 8.22 -42.68 32.40
N LEU A 21 9.47 -42.26 32.22
CA LEU A 21 10.62 -43.14 32.06
C LEU A 21 11.57 -42.80 33.23
N PRO A 22 12.19 -43.78 33.90
CA PRO A 22 12.97 -43.51 35.11
C PRO A 22 14.32 -42.89 34.77
N GLY A 23 14.55 -41.70 35.27
CA GLY A 23 15.90 -41.14 35.40
C GLY A 23 16.20 -39.78 34.79
N THR A 24 15.25 -39.07 34.18
CA THR A 24 15.54 -37.68 33.71
C THR A 24 14.25 -36.84 33.81
N THR A 25 14.26 -35.96 34.83
CA THR A 25 13.24 -34.90 34.94
C THR A 25 13.70 -33.75 34.04
N TYR A 26 13.14 -33.64 32.84
CA TYR A 26 13.24 -32.38 32.08
C TYR A 26 12.12 -31.48 32.62
N SER A 27 12.49 -30.50 33.47
CA SER A 27 11.65 -29.34 33.67
C SER A 27 11.72 -28.54 32.39
N LEU A 28 10.70 -28.58 31.53
CA LEU A 28 10.41 -27.54 30.58
C LEU A 28 10.01 -26.33 31.43
N GLU A 29 10.96 -25.45 31.74
CA GLU A 29 10.67 -24.07 32.08
C GLU A 29 9.97 -23.49 30.83
N ILE A 30 8.64 -23.43 30.87
CA ILE A 30 7.87 -22.56 30.01
C ILE A 30 8.25 -21.17 30.53
N ASP A 31 9.18 -20.53 29.83
CA ASP A 31 9.53 -19.13 30.02
C ASP A 31 8.22 -18.35 29.92
N MET A 32 7.68 -17.96 31.08
CA MET A 32 6.49 -17.12 31.17
C MET A 32 6.82 -15.88 30.37
N ALA A 33 6.00 -15.57 29.37
CA ALA A 33 6.16 -14.43 28.50
C ALA A 33 6.45 -13.18 29.38
N GLU A 34 7.68 -12.71 29.37
CA GLU A 34 7.97 -11.36 29.84
C GLU A 34 7.01 -10.43 29.12
N GLU A 35 6.19 -9.72 29.86
CA GLU A 35 5.19 -8.82 29.33
C GLU A 35 5.93 -7.62 28.68
N TYR A 36 6.28 -7.77 27.41
CA TYR A 36 6.96 -6.74 26.64
C TYR A 36 6.04 -5.52 26.46
N SER A 37 6.50 -4.34 26.83
CA SER A 37 5.72 -3.12 26.74
C SER A 37 6.35 -2.11 25.78
N VAL A 38 5.53 -1.52 24.89
CA VAL A 38 5.97 -0.44 23.98
C VAL A 38 6.50 0.79 24.70
N THR A 39 6.12 1.01 25.96
CA THR A 39 6.56 2.13 26.81
C THR A 39 7.75 1.80 27.71
N ALA A 40 8.21 0.53 27.71
CA ALA A 40 9.35 0.13 28.51
C ALA A 40 10.63 0.84 28.05
N LYS A 41 11.24 1.63 28.92
CA LYS A 41 12.46 2.39 28.65
C LYS A 41 13.68 1.50 28.80
N VAL A 42 14.18 0.97 27.70
CA VAL A 42 15.23 -0.08 27.69
C VAL A 42 16.52 0.32 26.99
N TYR A 43 16.47 1.23 26.01
CA TYR A 43 17.67 1.66 25.29
C TYR A 43 18.29 2.91 25.91
N PRO A 44 19.52 2.83 26.50
CA PRO A 44 20.17 3.99 27.08
C PRO A 44 20.69 4.94 25.99
N THR A 45 20.51 6.24 26.22
CA THR A 45 21.07 7.31 25.37
C THR A 45 22.29 7.95 26.01
N ALA A 46 23.02 8.74 25.23
CA ALA A 46 24.20 9.45 25.75
C ALA A 46 23.86 10.50 26.85
N GLU A 47 22.59 10.92 26.95
CA GLU A 47 22.12 11.94 27.91
C GLU A 47 21.54 11.33 29.20
N SER A 48 21.89 10.08 29.51
CA SER A 48 21.43 9.34 30.69
C SER A 48 19.95 8.97 30.73
N ASP A 49 19.17 9.33 29.72
CA ASP A 49 17.81 8.90 29.55
C ASP A 49 17.74 7.54 28.82
N LYS A 50 16.69 6.77 29.11
CA LYS A 50 16.41 5.55 28.38
C LYS A 50 15.22 5.76 27.47
N PHE A 51 15.32 5.29 26.22
CA PHE A 51 14.25 5.30 25.24
C PHE A 51 13.51 3.96 25.22
N SER A 52 12.19 4.05 25.08
CA SER A 52 11.32 2.94 24.67
C SER A 52 11.15 2.95 23.16
N ILE A 53 10.59 1.87 22.62
CA ILE A 53 10.20 1.88 21.19
C ILE A 53 9.16 2.98 20.92
N MET A 54 8.26 3.26 21.85
CA MET A 54 7.28 4.34 21.75
C MET A 54 7.99 5.70 21.56
N ASN A 55 9.00 6.01 22.39
CA ASN A 55 9.73 7.27 22.24
C ASN A 55 10.45 7.38 20.89
N MET A 56 10.92 6.24 20.34
CA MET A 56 11.53 6.21 19.01
C MET A 56 10.50 6.45 17.91
N LEU A 57 9.27 5.95 18.04
CA LEU A 57 8.18 6.18 17.07
C LEU A 57 7.63 7.61 17.17
N GLU A 58 7.50 8.19 18.36
CA GLU A 58 7.11 9.59 18.58
C GLU A 58 8.07 10.59 17.92
N TYR A 59 9.33 10.20 17.71
CA TYR A 59 10.29 11.05 17.01
C TYR A 59 9.86 11.36 15.57
N PHE A 60 9.23 10.41 14.87
CA PHE A 60 8.66 10.63 13.54
C PHE A 60 7.53 11.68 13.55
N GLU A 61 6.68 11.66 14.57
CA GLU A 61 5.60 12.64 14.70
C GLU A 61 6.15 14.06 14.93
N ARG A 62 7.18 14.18 15.79
CA ARG A 62 7.81 15.49 16.09
C ARG A 62 8.58 16.08 14.91
N GLN A 63 9.21 15.26 14.09
CA GLN A 63 10.05 15.71 12.95
C GLN A 63 9.31 15.72 11.62
N GLY A 64 8.18 15.03 11.52
CA GLY A 64 7.42 14.79 10.29
C GLY A 64 7.92 13.59 9.48
N ALA A 65 7.00 12.73 9.06
CA ALA A 65 7.30 11.51 8.29
C ALA A 65 7.92 11.78 6.91
N LEU A 66 7.78 12.98 6.37
CA LEU A 66 8.44 13.39 5.12
C LEU A 66 9.95 13.57 5.30
N ARG A 67 10.39 13.99 6.48
CA ARG A 67 11.79 14.22 6.79
C ARG A 67 12.47 12.97 7.35
N VAL A 68 11.78 12.27 8.28
CA VAL A 68 12.27 11.01 8.88
C VAL A 68 11.44 9.87 8.29
N SER A 69 12.05 9.06 7.43
CA SER A 69 11.32 8.02 6.69
C SER A 69 11.38 6.64 7.33
N ASP A 70 12.53 6.27 7.91
CA ASP A 70 12.72 4.93 8.43
C ASP A 70 13.49 4.95 9.78
N LEU A 71 13.22 3.94 10.63
CA LEU A 71 14.02 3.58 11.80
C LEU A 71 14.51 2.14 11.61
N HIS A 72 15.80 1.94 11.78
CA HIS A 72 16.44 0.63 11.77
C HIS A 72 16.94 0.27 13.16
N ILE A 73 16.55 -0.89 13.66
CA ILE A 73 17.01 -1.46 14.93
C ILE A 73 17.63 -2.81 14.59
N LYS A 74 18.89 -3.03 14.99
CA LYS A 74 19.56 -4.32 14.86
C LYS A 74 20.58 -4.52 15.97
N VAL A 75 20.85 -5.77 16.28
CA VAL A 75 21.90 -6.16 17.23
C VAL A 75 23.26 -5.69 16.71
N GLY A 76 24.13 -5.25 17.60
CA GLY A 76 25.52 -4.88 17.29
C GLY A 76 25.74 -3.44 16.80
N THR A 77 24.68 -2.64 16.60
CA THR A 77 24.80 -1.21 16.24
C THR A 77 23.80 -0.37 17.02
N PRO A 78 24.04 0.95 17.22
CA PRO A 78 23.01 1.85 17.70
C PRO A 78 21.81 1.90 16.72
N PRO A 79 20.57 2.12 17.20
CA PRO A 79 19.43 2.38 16.32
C PRO A 79 19.73 3.55 15.38
N ALA A 80 19.21 3.50 14.15
CA ALA A 80 19.49 4.52 13.15
C ALA A 80 18.22 4.98 12.46
N TYR A 81 18.05 6.28 12.31
CA TYR A 81 17.01 6.89 11.50
C TYR A 81 17.52 7.20 10.10
N ARG A 82 16.62 7.14 9.11
CA ARG A 82 16.84 7.74 7.81
C ARG A 82 16.21 9.14 7.80
N ILE A 83 17.07 10.15 7.81
CA ILE A 83 16.68 11.56 7.87
C ILE A 83 17.14 12.22 6.57
N ASP A 84 16.23 12.83 5.81
CA ASP A 84 16.50 13.48 4.53
C ASP A 84 17.32 12.55 3.57
N GLY A 85 17.01 11.25 3.60
CA GLY A 85 17.68 10.21 2.80
C GLY A 85 18.98 9.66 3.41
N SER A 86 19.57 10.30 4.41
CA SER A 86 20.82 9.90 5.06
C SER A 86 20.57 9.05 6.30
N LEU A 87 21.42 8.04 6.53
CA LEU A 87 21.33 7.20 7.72
C LEU A 87 22.06 7.85 8.90
N VAL A 88 21.33 8.20 9.97
CA VAL A 88 21.82 8.88 11.15
C VAL A 88 21.63 7.97 12.37
N LYS A 89 22.74 7.55 12.99
CA LYS A 89 22.70 6.70 14.21
C LYS A 89 22.38 7.53 15.44
N LEU A 90 21.59 6.97 16.34
CA LEU A 90 21.38 7.52 17.68
C LEU A 90 22.69 7.53 18.46
N ARG A 91 22.87 8.56 19.27
CA ARG A 91 24.00 8.62 20.22
C ARG A 91 23.70 7.70 21.41
N GLY A 92 24.35 6.55 21.45
CA GLY A 92 24.16 5.54 22.49
C GLY A 92 24.96 4.27 22.18
N PRO A 93 24.89 3.26 23.06
CA PRO A 93 25.59 2.00 22.88
C PRO A 93 25.01 1.16 21.75
N ASN A 94 25.73 0.12 21.38
CA ASN A 94 25.19 -0.89 20.47
C ASN A 94 24.01 -1.62 21.13
N VAL A 95 23.00 -1.93 20.33
CA VAL A 95 21.83 -2.72 20.75
C VAL A 95 22.30 -4.14 21.05
N THR A 96 21.99 -4.66 22.25
CA THR A 96 22.21 -6.07 22.60
C THR A 96 21.02 -6.92 22.14
N ALA A 97 21.18 -8.25 22.14
CA ALA A 97 20.10 -9.16 21.77
C ALA A 97 18.85 -8.97 22.66
N ASP A 98 19.01 -8.76 23.96
CA ASP A 98 17.89 -8.56 24.89
C ASP A 98 17.21 -7.21 24.68
N VAL A 99 17.98 -6.14 24.45
CA VAL A 99 17.43 -4.82 24.13
C VAL A 99 16.66 -4.86 22.78
N ALA A 100 17.18 -5.59 21.79
CA ALA A 100 16.46 -5.77 20.51
C ALA A 100 15.10 -6.43 20.73
N LYS A 101 15.02 -7.51 21.51
CA LYS A 101 13.76 -8.16 21.86
C LYS A 101 12.80 -7.20 22.57
N GLN A 102 13.29 -6.48 23.60
CA GLN A 102 12.47 -5.55 24.37
C GLN A 102 11.97 -4.35 23.55
N LEU A 103 12.66 -3.93 22.50
CA LEU A 103 12.22 -2.87 21.59
C LEU A 103 11.26 -3.40 20.49
N ILE A 104 11.47 -4.62 19.99
CA ILE A 104 10.80 -5.11 18.79
C ILE A 104 9.58 -5.97 19.13
N TYR A 105 9.65 -6.87 20.10
CA TYR A 105 8.56 -7.81 20.42
C TYR A 105 7.25 -7.11 20.82
N PRO A 106 7.25 -5.96 21.53
CA PRO A 106 6.01 -5.25 21.84
C PRO A 106 5.20 -4.80 20.62
N LEU A 107 5.80 -4.79 19.42
CA LEU A 107 5.15 -4.44 18.16
C LEU A 107 4.46 -5.64 17.49
N LEU A 108 4.66 -6.85 18.00
CA LEU A 108 4.14 -8.10 17.45
C LEU A 108 2.97 -8.63 18.27
N SER A 109 1.97 -9.21 17.58
CA SER A 109 1.01 -10.12 18.23
C SER A 109 1.66 -11.48 18.49
N ASP A 110 1.06 -12.28 19.38
CA ASP A 110 1.54 -13.63 19.69
C ASP A 110 1.63 -14.53 18.45
N GLU A 111 0.67 -14.40 17.54
CA GLU A 111 0.67 -15.10 16.25
C GLU A 111 1.88 -14.70 15.39
N LYS A 112 2.15 -13.39 15.26
CA LYS A 112 3.30 -12.88 14.50
C LYS A 112 4.63 -13.24 15.15
N LEU A 113 4.67 -13.28 16.47
CA LEU A 113 5.87 -13.74 17.19
C LEU A 113 6.12 -15.25 16.95
N ALA A 114 5.06 -16.08 16.92
CA ALA A 114 5.19 -17.49 16.56
C ALA A 114 5.67 -17.66 15.10
N ARG A 115 5.15 -16.88 14.15
CA ARG A 115 5.61 -16.89 12.77
C ARG A 115 7.07 -16.44 12.62
N LEU A 116 7.50 -15.40 13.34
CA LEU A 116 8.90 -14.97 13.33
C LEU A 116 9.86 -16.09 13.74
N ARG A 117 9.46 -16.95 14.68
CA ARG A 117 10.26 -18.10 15.13
C ARG A 117 10.40 -19.20 14.08
N THR A 118 9.40 -19.36 13.20
CA THR A 118 9.39 -20.40 12.17
C THR A 118 9.81 -19.92 10.79
N GLU A 119 9.42 -18.70 10.42
CA GLU A 119 9.65 -18.13 9.08
C GLU A 119 10.87 -17.20 9.03
N HIS A 120 11.44 -16.83 10.21
CA HIS A 120 12.58 -15.93 10.38
C HIS A 120 12.36 -14.49 9.88
N SER A 121 11.17 -14.16 9.40
CA SER A 121 10.76 -12.81 8.99
C SER A 121 9.26 -12.65 9.12
N VAL A 122 8.82 -11.44 9.48
CA VAL A 122 7.40 -11.09 9.57
C VAL A 122 7.16 -9.62 9.26
N ASP A 123 6.11 -9.34 8.49
CA ASP A 123 5.61 -7.99 8.28
C ASP A 123 4.48 -7.70 9.27
N CYS A 124 4.46 -6.46 9.79
CA CYS A 124 3.39 -5.97 10.62
C CYS A 124 3.19 -4.46 10.43
N SER A 125 2.08 -3.96 10.92
CA SER A 125 1.79 -2.54 10.98
C SER A 125 1.59 -2.10 12.43
N TYR A 126 1.94 -0.85 12.73
CA TYR A 126 1.68 -0.22 14.02
C TYR A 126 1.18 1.20 13.78
N ARG A 127 0.21 1.64 14.57
CA ARG A 127 -0.37 2.98 14.46
C ARG A 127 -0.06 3.81 15.69
N LEU A 128 0.41 5.05 15.47
CA LEU A 128 0.63 6.04 16.51
C LEU A 128 0.14 7.41 16.01
N GLY A 129 -0.90 7.96 16.65
CA GLY A 129 -1.50 9.22 16.22
C GLY A 129 -1.92 9.20 14.74
N ASN A 130 -1.41 10.14 13.96
CA ASN A 130 -1.62 10.25 12.51
C ASN A 130 -0.55 9.54 11.67
N LEU A 131 0.28 8.69 12.28
CA LEU A 131 1.27 7.90 11.58
C LEU A 131 0.89 6.43 11.56
N GLN A 132 1.05 5.82 10.39
CA GLN A 132 1.05 4.38 10.21
C GLN A 132 2.51 3.94 10.01
N PHE A 133 2.92 2.90 10.72
CA PHE A 133 4.25 2.30 10.55
C PHE A 133 4.10 0.95 9.85
N ARG A 134 4.82 0.78 8.74
CA ARG A 134 5.07 -0.53 8.14
C ARG A 134 6.37 -1.07 8.72
N ILE A 135 6.30 -2.25 9.28
CA ILE A 135 7.39 -2.84 10.04
C ILE A 135 7.71 -4.21 9.45
N ASN A 136 8.95 -4.41 9.03
CA ASN A 136 9.50 -5.72 8.72
C ASN A 136 10.48 -6.11 9.82
N ILE A 137 10.24 -7.25 10.45
CA ILE A 137 11.08 -7.82 11.51
C ILE A 137 11.68 -9.11 10.98
N PHE A 138 12.97 -9.29 11.14
CA PHE A 138 13.67 -10.44 10.58
C PHE A 138 14.87 -10.87 11.42
N MET A 139 15.30 -12.11 11.23
CA MET A 139 16.54 -12.64 11.79
C MET A 139 17.67 -12.44 10.78
N GLU A 140 18.81 -11.98 11.27
CA GLU A 140 20.05 -11.87 10.49
C GLU A 140 21.23 -12.48 11.27
N ASN A 141 22.45 -12.45 10.70
CA ASN A 141 23.63 -13.07 11.30
C ASN A 141 23.89 -12.66 12.74
N ASP A 142 23.67 -11.40 13.07
CA ASP A 142 23.91 -10.85 14.41
C ASP A 142 22.70 -11.02 15.35
N GLY A 143 21.57 -11.50 14.85
CA GLY A 143 20.33 -11.74 15.61
C GLY A 143 19.12 -11.00 15.08
N LEU A 144 18.27 -10.53 15.99
CA LEU A 144 17.01 -9.87 15.66
C LEU A 144 17.25 -8.46 15.08
N ALA A 145 16.55 -8.17 13.96
CA ALA A 145 16.55 -6.85 13.36
C ALA A 145 15.11 -6.40 13.00
N GLY A 146 14.91 -5.09 12.91
CA GLY A 146 13.65 -4.48 12.50
C GLY A 146 13.88 -3.25 11.62
N ALA A 147 13.15 -3.16 10.52
CA ALA A 147 13.04 -1.99 9.67
C ALA A 147 11.64 -1.42 9.78
N ILE A 148 11.52 -0.20 10.27
CA ILE A 148 10.27 0.49 10.60
C ILE A 148 10.16 1.71 9.70
N ARG A 149 9.20 1.73 8.80
CA ARG A 149 8.92 2.85 7.89
C ARG A 149 7.69 3.62 8.34
N ALA A 150 7.81 4.93 8.49
CA ALA A 150 6.69 5.81 8.77
C ALA A 150 5.97 6.19 7.47
N LEU A 151 4.65 6.10 7.48
CA LEU A 151 3.75 6.54 6.43
C LEU A 151 2.87 7.65 7.00
N SER A 152 2.83 8.80 6.34
CA SER A 152 1.89 9.85 6.70
C SER A 152 0.48 9.39 6.36
N MET A 153 -0.45 9.57 7.29
CA MET A 153 -1.87 9.27 7.07
C MET A 153 -2.64 10.47 6.49
N ASP A 154 -1.97 11.60 6.34
CA ASP A 154 -2.58 12.78 5.72
C ASP A 154 -2.80 12.50 4.24
N ILE A 155 -4.05 12.37 3.84
CA ILE A 155 -4.44 12.14 2.46
C ILE A 155 -4.43 13.49 1.73
N PRO A 156 -3.57 13.68 0.70
CA PRO A 156 -3.57 14.90 -0.09
C PRO A 156 -4.94 15.14 -0.73
N LYS A 157 -5.32 16.40 -0.88
CA LYS A 157 -6.53 16.74 -1.65
C LYS A 157 -6.36 16.31 -3.11
N ILE A 158 -7.45 15.88 -3.73
CA ILE A 158 -7.40 15.36 -5.11
C ILE A 158 -6.85 16.39 -6.11
N GLU A 159 -7.08 17.68 -5.86
CA GLU A 159 -6.58 18.80 -6.64
C GLU A 159 -5.05 18.93 -6.58
N GLU A 160 -4.42 18.42 -5.52
CA GLU A 160 -2.97 18.47 -5.28
C GLU A 160 -2.24 17.27 -5.88
N ILE A 161 -2.96 16.21 -6.26
CA ILE A 161 -2.37 14.99 -6.85
C ILE A 161 -1.67 15.29 -8.17
N GLY A 162 -2.15 16.27 -8.94
CA GLY A 162 -1.54 16.64 -10.21
C GLY A 162 -2.08 15.87 -11.41
N PHE A 163 -3.37 15.60 -11.45
CA PHE A 163 -4.02 15.08 -12.66
C PHE A 163 -3.82 15.99 -13.86
N PRO A 164 -3.58 15.45 -15.08
CA PRO A 164 -3.36 16.26 -16.28
C PRO A 164 -4.59 17.06 -16.73
N ASN A 165 -5.75 16.67 -16.24
CA ASN A 165 -7.05 17.27 -16.53
C ASN A 165 -8.05 16.90 -15.41
N ASN A 166 -9.32 17.25 -15.60
CA ASN A 166 -10.36 17.00 -14.61
C ASN A 166 -11.01 15.60 -14.70
N VAL A 167 -10.31 14.58 -15.24
CA VAL A 167 -10.81 13.19 -15.35
C VAL A 167 -11.23 12.62 -14.00
N TRP A 168 -10.61 13.04 -12.93
CA TRP A 168 -10.97 12.61 -11.59
C TRP A 168 -12.42 12.94 -11.21
N HIS A 169 -13.01 14.02 -11.78
CA HIS A 169 -14.43 14.30 -11.61
C HIS A 169 -15.32 13.19 -12.19
N ASP A 170 -14.93 12.65 -13.34
CA ASP A 170 -15.69 11.57 -13.97
C ASP A 170 -15.55 10.30 -13.16
N ILE A 171 -14.34 10.01 -12.65
CA ILE A 171 -14.04 8.83 -11.84
C ILE A 171 -14.87 8.84 -10.54
N ILE A 172 -14.87 9.94 -9.78
CA ILE A 172 -15.59 10.01 -8.49
C ILE A 172 -17.13 10.01 -8.65
N ASN A 173 -17.66 10.31 -9.83
CA ASN A 173 -19.08 10.30 -10.11
C ASN A 173 -19.55 8.99 -10.78
N ARG A 174 -18.64 8.05 -11.07
CA ARG A 174 -19.03 6.74 -11.62
C ARG A 174 -19.75 5.90 -10.59
N LYS A 175 -20.71 5.12 -11.08
CA LYS A 175 -21.48 4.19 -10.24
C LYS A 175 -20.86 2.79 -10.21
N HIS A 176 -20.20 2.38 -11.29
CA HIS A 176 -19.61 1.05 -11.44
C HIS A 176 -18.42 1.07 -12.39
N GLY A 177 -17.66 -0.02 -12.38
CA GLY A 177 -16.53 -0.25 -13.24
C GLY A 177 -15.20 -0.28 -12.49
N LEU A 178 -14.17 -0.81 -13.11
CA LEU A 178 -12.84 -0.96 -12.56
C LEU A 178 -11.97 0.24 -12.91
N VAL A 179 -11.40 0.89 -11.91
CA VAL A 179 -10.37 1.92 -12.04
C VAL A 179 -9.05 1.34 -11.57
N LEU A 180 -8.12 1.15 -12.51
CA LEU A 180 -6.78 0.66 -12.23
C LEU A 180 -5.80 1.83 -12.10
N VAL A 181 -5.08 1.90 -10.97
CA VAL A 181 -3.96 2.82 -10.80
C VAL A 181 -2.68 2.01 -10.82
N THR A 182 -1.81 2.27 -11.80
CA THR A 182 -0.64 1.43 -12.06
C THR A 182 0.66 2.22 -12.02
N GLY A 183 1.78 1.54 -11.86
CA GLY A 183 3.11 2.13 -11.75
C GLY A 183 4.02 1.30 -10.84
N ILE A 184 5.31 1.54 -10.91
CA ILE A 184 6.29 0.88 -10.05
C ILE A 184 6.03 1.17 -8.55
N THR A 185 6.68 0.43 -7.68
CA THR A 185 6.65 0.73 -6.24
C THR A 185 7.12 2.16 -5.98
N GLY A 186 6.38 2.88 -5.14
CA GLY A 186 6.67 4.29 -4.84
C GLY A 186 6.21 5.28 -5.91
N ALA A 187 5.40 4.89 -6.91
CA ALA A 187 4.83 5.78 -7.91
C ALA A 187 3.64 6.63 -7.41
N GLY A 188 3.20 6.46 -6.16
CA GLY A 188 2.11 7.22 -5.56
C GLY A 188 0.71 6.64 -5.83
N LYS A 189 0.61 5.35 -6.20
CA LYS A 189 -0.67 4.67 -6.51
C LYS A 189 -1.68 4.76 -5.37
N SER A 190 -1.27 4.32 -4.17
CA SER A 190 -2.11 4.32 -2.97
C SER A 190 -2.56 5.72 -2.58
N THR A 191 -1.66 6.71 -2.72
CA THR A 191 -1.98 8.13 -2.47
C THR A 191 -3.07 8.64 -3.41
N THR A 192 -2.98 8.33 -4.71
CA THR A 192 -4.00 8.72 -5.70
C THR A 192 -5.35 8.08 -5.42
N ILE A 193 -5.37 6.77 -5.12
CA ILE A 193 -6.61 6.07 -4.76
C ILE A 193 -7.18 6.63 -3.47
N ALA A 194 -6.34 6.85 -2.45
CA ALA A 194 -6.77 7.43 -1.18
C ALA A 194 -7.42 8.81 -1.38
N SER A 195 -6.83 9.67 -2.20
CA SER A 195 -7.40 10.99 -2.52
C SER A 195 -8.74 10.91 -3.27
N LEU A 196 -8.88 9.95 -4.20
CA LEU A 196 -10.16 9.69 -4.88
C LEU A 196 -11.23 9.22 -3.90
N ILE A 197 -10.91 8.22 -3.06
CA ILE A 197 -11.83 7.66 -2.06
C ILE A 197 -12.19 8.71 -1.00
N ALA A 198 -11.23 9.49 -0.50
CA ALA A 198 -11.48 10.56 0.44
C ALA A 198 -12.46 11.59 -0.14
N ARG A 199 -12.25 11.98 -1.40
CA ARG A 199 -13.15 12.92 -2.10
C ARG A 199 -14.55 12.37 -2.30
N ILE A 200 -14.69 11.07 -2.59
CA ILE A 200 -15.99 10.40 -2.67
C ILE A 200 -16.68 10.41 -1.30
N SER A 201 -15.95 10.02 -0.24
CA SER A 201 -16.48 9.98 1.13
C SER A 201 -16.95 11.35 1.65
N GLU A 202 -16.35 12.44 1.14
CA GLU A 202 -16.75 13.82 1.46
C GLU A 202 -18.03 14.28 0.75
N LYS A 203 -18.43 13.62 -0.33
CA LYS A 203 -19.54 14.09 -1.18
C LYS A 203 -20.76 13.18 -1.15
N SER A 204 -20.58 11.91 -0.87
CA SER A 204 -21.61 10.90 -1.12
C SER A 204 -21.73 9.92 0.04
N ALA A 205 -22.94 9.46 0.29
CA ALA A 205 -23.23 8.44 1.29
C ALA A 205 -23.14 7.05 0.64
N TYR A 206 -21.95 6.47 0.64
CA TYR A 206 -21.65 5.15 0.11
C TYR A 206 -21.14 4.21 1.19
N ARG A 207 -21.30 2.92 0.97
CA ARG A 207 -20.60 1.87 1.68
C ARG A 207 -19.27 1.60 0.98
N ILE A 208 -18.17 2.06 1.55
CA ILE A 208 -16.81 1.90 1.00
C ILE A 208 -16.10 0.80 1.78
N MET A 209 -15.57 -0.18 1.07
CA MET A 209 -14.83 -1.29 1.67
C MET A 209 -13.49 -1.50 1.01
N SER A 210 -12.47 -1.82 1.80
CA SER A 210 -11.16 -2.19 1.25
C SER A 210 -10.62 -3.50 1.82
N VAL A 211 -9.75 -4.14 1.02
CA VAL A 211 -8.84 -5.19 1.45
C VAL A 211 -7.43 -4.82 0.99
N GLU A 212 -6.49 -4.73 1.93
CA GLU A 212 -5.16 -4.13 1.73
C GLU A 212 -4.06 -4.97 2.42
N ASP A 213 -2.81 -4.84 1.95
CA ASP A 213 -1.66 -5.56 2.53
C ASP A 213 -0.38 -4.70 2.46
N PRO A 214 -0.11 -3.93 3.52
CA PRO A 214 -1.00 -3.50 4.61
C PRO A 214 -1.86 -2.28 4.25
N ILE A 215 -2.71 -1.82 5.19
CA ILE A 215 -3.42 -0.53 5.07
C ILE A 215 -2.40 0.61 5.12
N GLU A 216 -2.32 1.42 4.05
CA GLU A 216 -1.40 2.57 3.96
C GLU A 216 -2.04 3.89 4.41
N TYR A 217 -3.33 4.09 4.14
CA TYR A 217 -4.09 5.28 4.52
C TYR A 217 -5.37 4.91 5.23
N ILE A 218 -5.74 5.67 6.25
CA ILE A 218 -7.06 5.54 6.89
C ILE A 218 -8.02 6.50 6.21
N PHE A 219 -9.03 5.95 5.56
CA PHE A 219 -10.03 6.75 4.86
C PHE A 219 -10.96 7.48 5.83
N PRO A 220 -11.28 8.75 5.54
CA PRO A 220 -12.16 9.54 6.41
C PRO A 220 -13.59 9.01 6.35
N GLN A 221 -14.21 8.87 7.52
CA GLN A 221 -15.63 8.58 7.66
C GLN A 221 -16.42 9.89 7.69
N LYS A 222 -16.71 10.45 6.51
CA LYS A 222 -17.50 11.68 6.36
C LYS A 222 -18.98 11.34 6.13
N TYR A 223 -19.44 11.40 4.89
CA TYR A 223 -20.80 10.97 4.55
C TYR A 223 -20.87 9.47 4.28
N SER A 224 -19.79 8.86 3.84
CA SER A 224 -19.71 7.42 3.58
C SER A 224 -19.37 6.62 4.83
N MET A 225 -19.89 5.38 4.89
CA MET A 225 -19.46 4.39 5.86
C MET A 225 -18.28 3.60 5.30
N VAL A 226 -17.13 3.65 5.97
CA VAL A 226 -15.88 3.03 5.49
C VAL A 226 -15.47 1.85 6.37
N SER A 227 -15.11 0.74 5.74
CA SER A 227 -14.49 -0.42 6.41
C SER A 227 -13.24 -0.83 5.65
N GLN A 228 -12.11 -0.85 6.34
CA GLN A 228 -10.81 -1.26 5.79
C GLN A 228 -10.38 -2.54 6.50
N ARG A 229 -9.93 -3.53 5.71
CA ARG A 229 -9.51 -4.84 6.21
C ARG A 229 -8.09 -5.14 5.74
N GLU A 230 -7.22 -5.51 6.67
CA GLU A 230 -5.82 -5.83 6.40
C GLU A 230 -5.63 -7.34 6.29
N VAL A 231 -4.94 -7.79 5.25
CA VAL A 231 -4.57 -9.19 5.08
C VAL A 231 -3.62 -9.63 6.21
N GLY A 232 -3.86 -10.79 6.78
CA GLY A 232 -3.09 -11.33 7.91
C GLY A 232 -3.46 -10.75 9.27
N ARG A 233 -4.42 -9.79 9.34
CA ARG A 233 -4.98 -9.27 10.59
C ARG A 233 -6.50 -9.45 10.63
N ASP A 234 -7.20 -8.97 9.60
CA ASP A 234 -8.66 -8.92 9.54
C ASP A 234 -9.22 -9.95 8.54
N VAL A 235 -8.41 -10.37 7.58
CA VAL A 235 -8.72 -11.38 6.56
C VAL A 235 -7.49 -12.22 6.23
N ASN A 236 -7.70 -13.45 5.76
CA ASN A 236 -6.61 -14.39 5.47
C ASN A 236 -5.96 -14.15 4.09
N SER A 237 -6.68 -13.55 3.14
CA SER A 237 -6.20 -13.29 1.78
C SER A 237 -7.02 -12.21 1.08
N PHE A 238 -6.50 -11.65 -0.01
CA PHE A 238 -7.23 -10.72 -0.88
C PHE A 238 -8.50 -11.35 -1.44
N HIS A 239 -8.41 -12.55 -2.00
CA HIS A 239 -9.55 -13.28 -2.55
C HIS A 239 -10.61 -13.56 -1.49
N GLY A 240 -10.22 -14.08 -0.31
CA GLY A 240 -11.13 -14.35 0.80
C GLY A 240 -11.85 -13.09 1.28
N GLY A 241 -11.09 -12.02 1.52
CA GLY A 241 -11.62 -10.72 1.93
C GLY A 241 -12.59 -10.12 0.92
N LEU A 242 -12.25 -10.15 -0.37
CA LEU A 242 -13.12 -9.65 -1.45
C LEU A 242 -14.42 -10.46 -1.56
N ARG A 243 -14.33 -11.79 -1.47
CA ARG A 243 -15.50 -12.67 -1.49
C ARG A 243 -16.48 -12.37 -0.35
N GLU A 244 -15.97 -12.05 0.83
CA GLU A 244 -16.80 -11.68 1.97
C GLU A 244 -17.40 -10.29 1.81
N MET A 245 -16.62 -9.32 1.32
CA MET A 245 -17.08 -7.94 1.11
C MET A 245 -18.26 -7.85 0.16
N LEU A 246 -18.31 -8.65 -0.91
CA LEU A 246 -19.43 -8.70 -1.85
C LEU A 246 -20.79 -9.09 -1.22
N ARG A 247 -20.79 -9.59 0.03
CA ARG A 247 -21.99 -9.90 0.81
C ARG A 247 -22.30 -8.87 1.90
N GLN A 248 -21.55 -7.77 1.93
CA GLN A 248 -21.63 -6.74 2.98
C GLN A 248 -22.15 -5.41 2.43
N ASP A 249 -22.90 -5.47 1.31
CA ASP A 249 -23.55 -4.33 0.65
C ASP A 249 -22.59 -3.18 0.29
N PRO A 250 -21.47 -3.44 -0.40
CA PRO A 250 -20.55 -2.39 -0.80
C PRO A 250 -21.06 -1.64 -2.04
N ASP A 251 -20.93 -0.32 -2.07
CA ASP A 251 -21.03 0.48 -3.30
C ASP A 251 -19.66 0.61 -3.97
N ILE A 252 -18.63 0.78 -3.14
CA ILE A 252 -17.26 1.00 -3.58
C ILE A 252 -16.33 0.00 -2.91
N ILE A 253 -15.50 -0.64 -3.72
CA ILE A 253 -14.53 -1.63 -3.26
C ILE A 253 -13.12 -1.15 -3.63
N PHE A 254 -12.19 -1.20 -2.69
CA PHE A 254 -10.76 -1.05 -2.98
C PHE A 254 -10.03 -2.36 -2.69
N VAL A 255 -9.47 -2.95 -3.74
CA VAL A 255 -8.58 -4.11 -3.67
C VAL A 255 -7.16 -3.59 -3.79
N GLY A 256 -6.38 -3.64 -2.73
CA GLY A 256 -5.05 -3.02 -2.64
C GLY A 256 -4.18 -3.33 -3.85
N GLU A 257 -4.12 -4.60 -4.25
CA GLU A 257 -3.49 -5.03 -5.50
C GLU A 257 -4.02 -6.38 -5.99
N MET A 258 -3.87 -6.63 -7.29
CA MET A 258 -4.22 -7.89 -7.95
C MET A 258 -2.95 -8.69 -8.24
N ARG A 259 -2.72 -9.76 -7.46
CA ARG A 259 -1.51 -10.60 -7.54
C ARG A 259 -1.76 -12.00 -8.12
N ASP A 260 -3.00 -12.40 -8.24
CA ASP A 260 -3.39 -13.75 -8.66
C ASP A 260 -4.66 -13.75 -9.51
N ALA A 261 -4.87 -14.83 -10.25
CA ALA A 261 -6.01 -15.00 -11.17
C ALA A 261 -7.38 -14.95 -10.46
N GLU A 262 -7.47 -15.47 -9.24
CA GLU A 262 -8.73 -15.53 -8.48
C GLU A 262 -9.15 -14.14 -8.02
N THR A 263 -8.22 -13.36 -7.47
CA THR A 263 -8.45 -11.96 -7.09
C THR A 263 -8.84 -11.11 -8.30
N ILE A 264 -8.15 -11.29 -9.45
CA ILE A 264 -8.48 -10.58 -10.70
C ILE A 264 -9.89 -10.93 -11.18
N ALA A 265 -10.23 -12.22 -11.29
CA ALA A 265 -11.53 -12.66 -11.76
C ALA A 265 -12.67 -12.08 -10.88
N MET A 266 -12.49 -12.12 -9.57
CA MET A 266 -13.48 -11.58 -8.63
C MET A 266 -13.58 -10.05 -8.68
N THR A 267 -12.47 -9.35 -8.90
CA THR A 267 -12.43 -7.89 -9.09
C THR A 267 -13.18 -7.47 -10.35
N LEU A 268 -12.97 -8.20 -11.46
CA LEU A 268 -13.70 -7.97 -12.72
C LEU A 268 -15.19 -8.24 -12.54
N MET A 269 -15.56 -9.35 -11.91
CA MET A 269 -16.96 -9.67 -11.62
C MET A 269 -17.63 -8.58 -10.77
N ALA A 270 -16.97 -8.08 -9.72
CA ALA A 270 -17.50 -6.99 -8.91
C ALA A 270 -17.75 -5.72 -9.74
N ALA A 271 -16.83 -5.36 -10.62
CA ALA A 271 -16.97 -4.20 -11.50
C ALA A 271 -18.12 -4.36 -12.52
N GLU A 272 -18.34 -5.55 -13.05
CA GLU A 272 -19.45 -5.86 -13.97
C GLU A 272 -20.81 -5.87 -13.25
N THR A 273 -20.85 -6.32 -11.99
CA THR A 273 -22.10 -6.46 -11.22
C THR A 273 -22.55 -5.17 -10.51
N GLY A 274 -21.94 -4.03 -10.83
CA GLY A 274 -22.47 -2.72 -10.43
C GLY A 274 -21.68 -1.98 -9.39
N HIS A 275 -20.52 -2.51 -8.94
CA HIS A 275 -19.65 -1.85 -7.96
C HIS A 275 -18.61 -0.96 -8.65
N LEU A 276 -18.29 0.18 -8.05
CA LEU A 276 -17.10 0.93 -8.40
C LEU A 276 -15.89 0.31 -7.70
N VAL A 277 -14.96 -0.24 -8.47
CA VAL A 277 -13.81 -0.96 -7.92
C VAL A 277 -12.52 -0.20 -8.23
N PHE A 278 -11.72 0.06 -7.21
CA PHE A 278 -10.35 0.54 -7.34
C PHE A 278 -9.37 -0.60 -7.10
N SER A 279 -8.30 -0.65 -7.89
CA SER A 279 -7.22 -1.61 -7.64
C SER A 279 -5.89 -1.11 -8.21
N THR A 280 -4.79 -1.81 -7.87
CA THR A 280 -3.46 -1.48 -8.38
C THR A 280 -2.78 -2.64 -9.09
N LEU A 281 -1.86 -2.28 -10.01
CA LEU A 281 -0.91 -3.19 -10.65
C LEU A 281 0.49 -2.54 -10.72
N HIS A 282 1.53 -3.38 -10.83
CA HIS A 282 2.91 -2.93 -10.96
C HIS A 282 3.37 -2.90 -12.43
N THR A 283 2.62 -2.21 -13.30
CA THR A 283 2.88 -2.06 -14.73
C THR A 283 3.23 -0.60 -15.08
N ARG A 284 3.90 -0.39 -16.22
CA ARG A 284 4.46 0.92 -16.60
C ARG A 284 3.50 1.80 -17.38
N ASP A 285 2.53 1.19 -18.08
CA ASP A 285 1.61 1.83 -19.00
C ASP A 285 0.27 1.07 -19.07
N ALA A 286 -0.71 1.66 -19.73
CA ALA A 286 -2.05 1.09 -19.82
C ALA A 286 -2.09 -0.20 -20.64
N THR A 287 -1.34 -0.27 -21.75
CA THR A 287 -1.27 -1.46 -22.60
C THR A 287 -0.67 -2.64 -21.86
N GLY A 288 0.45 -2.42 -21.18
CA GLY A 288 1.08 -3.43 -20.33
C GLY A 288 0.21 -3.86 -19.15
N SER A 289 -0.67 -2.97 -18.64
CA SER A 289 -1.60 -3.31 -17.57
C SER A 289 -2.65 -4.31 -18.05
N ILE A 290 -3.21 -4.11 -19.24
CA ILE A 290 -4.18 -5.04 -19.84
C ILE A 290 -3.51 -6.39 -20.11
N THR A 291 -2.34 -6.39 -20.74
CA THR A 291 -1.57 -7.61 -21.00
C THR A 291 -1.28 -8.36 -19.69
N ARG A 292 -0.84 -7.65 -18.65
CA ARG A 292 -0.53 -8.24 -17.35
C ARG A 292 -1.74 -8.92 -16.70
N VAL A 293 -2.94 -8.33 -16.81
CA VAL A 293 -4.19 -8.97 -16.34
C VAL A 293 -4.41 -10.29 -17.08
N LEU A 294 -4.20 -10.33 -18.38
CA LEU A 294 -4.41 -11.53 -19.20
C LEU A 294 -3.36 -12.62 -18.91
N ASP A 295 -2.12 -12.24 -18.59
CA ASP A 295 -1.02 -13.16 -18.32
C ASP A 295 -1.23 -14.02 -17.05
N TYR A 296 -2.15 -13.64 -16.18
CA TYR A 296 -2.54 -14.47 -15.03
C TYR A 296 -3.43 -15.66 -15.40
N PHE A 297 -3.95 -15.70 -16.63
CA PHE A 297 -4.89 -16.73 -17.05
C PHE A 297 -4.33 -17.58 -18.20
N ASP A 298 -4.65 -18.87 -18.17
CA ASP A 298 -4.34 -19.78 -19.25
C ASP A 298 -4.98 -19.31 -20.57
N SER A 299 -4.35 -19.66 -21.69
CA SER A 299 -4.77 -19.23 -23.03
C SER A 299 -6.25 -19.53 -23.34
N GLY A 300 -6.78 -20.63 -22.82
CA GLY A 300 -8.19 -21.00 -22.96
C GLY A 300 -9.18 -20.06 -22.27
N ARG A 301 -8.76 -19.40 -21.19
CA ARG A 301 -9.60 -18.45 -20.43
C ARG A 301 -9.42 -16.99 -20.85
N GLN A 302 -8.34 -16.67 -21.55
CA GLN A 302 -8.05 -15.27 -21.91
C GLN A 302 -9.13 -14.59 -22.73
N ALA A 303 -9.86 -15.33 -23.58
CA ALA A 303 -10.96 -14.76 -24.37
C ALA A 303 -12.13 -14.31 -23.47
N GLU A 304 -12.47 -15.10 -22.46
CA GLU A 304 -13.46 -14.75 -21.45
C GLU A 304 -13.03 -13.51 -20.65
N VAL A 305 -11.78 -13.51 -20.15
CA VAL A 305 -11.23 -12.40 -19.37
C VAL A 305 -11.14 -11.11 -20.20
N ARG A 306 -10.76 -11.18 -21.48
CA ARG A 306 -10.82 -10.01 -22.37
C ARG A 306 -12.23 -9.45 -22.48
N ASN A 307 -13.23 -10.31 -22.60
CA ASN A 307 -14.62 -9.86 -22.65
C ASN A 307 -15.03 -9.16 -21.36
N GLN A 308 -14.78 -9.78 -20.19
CA GLN A 308 -15.06 -9.20 -18.89
C GLN A 308 -14.33 -7.88 -18.69
N LEU A 309 -13.01 -7.83 -18.99
CA LEU A 309 -12.23 -6.61 -18.90
C LEU A 309 -12.75 -5.50 -19.83
N SER A 310 -13.19 -5.85 -21.06
CA SER A 310 -13.75 -4.89 -22.01
C SER A 310 -15.03 -4.24 -21.50
N LEU A 311 -15.82 -4.93 -20.71
CA LEU A 311 -17.09 -4.46 -20.13
C LEU A 311 -16.88 -3.77 -18.78
N GLY A 312 -16.07 -4.37 -17.91
CA GLY A 312 -15.91 -3.92 -16.54
C GLY A 312 -14.88 -2.81 -16.36
N LEU A 313 -13.85 -2.69 -17.20
CA LEU A 313 -12.84 -1.65 -17.10
C LEU A 313 -13.45 -0.26 -17.35
N ALA A 314 -13.12 0.70 -16.49
CA ALA A 314 -13.48 2.10 -16.66
C ALA A 314 -12.27 2.96 -17.04
N TYR A 315 -11.24 2.93 -16.21
CA TYR A 315 -10.02 3.71 -16.41
C TYR A 315 -8.77 2.91 -16.07
N ILE A 316 -7.66 3.22 -16.78
CA ILE A 316 -6.31 2.90 -16.31
C ILE A 316 -5.54 4.21 -16.17
N ILE A 317 -4.95 4.42 -14.99
CA ILE A 317 -4.11 5.57 -14.66
C ILE A 317 -2.72 5.05 -14.36
N SER A 318 -1.80 5.19 -15.31
CA SER A 318 -0.41 4.77 -15.11
C SER A 318 0.44 5.94 -14.64
N GLN A 319 1.21 5.75 -13.55
CA GLN A 319 1.86 6.84 -12.82
C GLN A 319 3.38 6.69 -12.74
N LYS A 320 4.06 7.82 -12.77
CA LYS A 320 5.48 7.97 -12.42
C LYS A 320 5.66 9.19 -11.52
N LEU A 321 6.53 9.10 -10.51
CA LEU A 321 6.92 10.26 -9.69
C LEU A 321 8.25 10.81 -10.20
N VAL A 322 8.20 12.00 -10.77
CA VAL A 322 9.33 12.67 -11.43
C VAL A 322 9.88 13.77 -10.51
N PRO A 323 11.20 13.93 -10.36
CA PRO A 323 11.78 15.03 -9.62
C PRO A 323 11.30 16.39 -10.14
N LYS A 324 10.93 17.29 -9.23
CA LYS A 324 10.59 18.67 -9.57
C LYS A 324 11.86 19.46 -9.91
N LYS A 325 11.74 20.46 -10.79
CA LYS A 325 12.83 21.33 -11.22
C LYS A 325 13.47 22.12 -10.06
N ASP A 326 12.66 22.54 -9.09
CA ASP A 326 13.09 23.28 -7.90
C ASP A 326 13.67 22.41 -6.78
N ALA A 327 13.84 21.11 -7.01
CA ALA A 327 14.28 20.11 -6.03
C ALA A 327 13.40 20.02 -4.76
N SER A 328 12.19 20.59 -4.76
CA SER A 328 11.25 20.56 -3.62
C SER A 328 10.52 19.22 -3.46
N GLY A 329 11.01 18.16 -4.09
CA GLY A 329 10.41 16.82 -4.05
C GLY A 329 10.05 16.29 -5.43
N ARG A 330 8.94 15.57 -5.55
CA ARG A 330 8.51 14.92 -6.79
C ARG A 330 7.11 15.36 -7.19
N ILE A 331 6.81 15.27 -8.48
CA ILE A 331 5.50 15.51 -9.05
C ILE A 331 5.06 14.29 -9.84
N VAL A 332 3.76 14.00 -9.85
CA VAL A 332 3.25 12.87 -10.60
C VAL A 332 3.11 13.20 -12.09
N ALA A 333 3.57 12.30 -12.94
CA ALA A 333 3.23 12.25 -14.35
C ALA A 333 2.32 11.05 -14.59
N MET A 334 1.24 11.24 -15.37
CA MET A 334 0.20 10.24 -15.59
C MET A 334 -0.04 9.98 -17.07
N GLU A 335 -0.28 8.72 -17.40
CA GLU A 335 -0.99 8.28 -18.58
C GLU A 335 -2.41 7.92 -18.16
N VAL A 336 -3.42 8.39 -18.88
CA VAL A 336 -4.83 8.15 -18.56
C VAL A 336 -5.52 7.52 -19.77
N LEU A 337 -5.94 6.28 -19.63
CA LEU A 337 -6.79 5.55 -20.57
C LEU A 337 -8.23 5.54 -20.06
N ASN A 338 -9.15 6.06 -20.85
CA ASN A 338 -10.59 5.84 -20.69
C ASN A 338 -11.00 4.65 -21.56
N ASN A 339 -11.64 3.65 -20.98
CA ASN A 339 -12.13 2.49 -21.74
C ASN A 339 -13.40 2.84 -22.51
N ASN A 340 -13.24 3.69 -23.51
CA ASN A 340 -14.33 4.00 -24.46
C ASN A 340 -14.66 2.80 -25.35
N TYR A 341 -15.68 2.93 -26.19
CA TYR A 341 -16.13 1.87 -27.10
C TYR A 341 -15.01 1.32 -28.00
N ALA A 342 -14.12 2.18 -28.51
CA ALA A 342 -13.01 1.75 -29.36
C ALA A 342 -11.98 0.93 -28.57
N CYS A 343 -11.58 1.39 -27.36
CA CYS A 343 -10.68 0.66 -26.50
C CYS A 343 -11.27 -0.67 -26.02
N ALA A 344 -12.53 -0.68 -25.61
CA ALA A 344 -13.26 -1.89 -25.23
C ALA A 344 -13.29 -2.92 -26.37
N ASN A 345 -13.52 -2.48 -27.60
CA ASN A 345 -13.49 -3.36 -28.77
C ASN A 345 -12.08 -3.93 -29.04
N LEU A 346 -11.02 -3.11 -28.89
CA LEU A 346 -9.64 -3.58 -29.05
C LEU A 346 -9.26 -4.61 -27.98
N ILE A 347 -9.68 -4.40 -26.73
CA ILE A 347 -9.47 -5.37 -25.65
C ILE A 347 -10.19 -6.69 -25.98
N ARG A 348 -11.47 -6.63 -26.32
CA ARG A 348 -12.29 -7.81 -26.62
C ARG A 348 -11.73 -8.62 -27.77
N THR A 349 -11.26 -7.95 -28.84
CA THR A 349 -10.71 -8.60 -30.03
C THR A 349 -9.23 -8.98 -29.91
N GLY A 350 -8.58 -8.68 -28.78
CA GLY A 350 -7.18 -9.01 -28.51
C GLY A 350 -6.17 -8.12 -29.25
N LYS A 351 -6.58 -6.97 -29.79
CA LYS A 351 -5.71 -6.03 -30.51
C LYS A 351 -5.13 -4.96 -29.56
N ILE A 352 -4.54 -5.42 -28.47
CA ILE A 352 -4.13 -4.56 -27.35
C ILE A 352 -3.03 -3.58 -27.76
N GLU A 353 -2.16 -3.95 -28.68
CA GLU A 353 -1.08 -3.11 -29.21
C GLU A 353 -1.61 -1.83 -29.90
N GLN A 354 -2.87 -1.84 -30.37
CA GLN A 354 -3.49 -0.67 -31.02
C GLN A 354 -4.06 0.35 -30.02
N ILE A 355 -4.14 0.02 -28.75
CA ILE A 355 -4.68 0.91 -27.70
C ILE A 355 -3.84 2.18 -27.57
N TYR A 356 -2.50 2.07 -27.68
CA TYR A 356 -1.63 3.24 -27.62
C TYR A 356 -1.92 4.25 -28.74
N SER A 357 -2.27 3.76 -29.93
CA SER A 357 -2.69 4.63 -31.04
C SER A 357 -4.02 5.35 -30.73
N GLN A 358 -4.92 4.71 -29.98
CA GLN A 358 -6.14 5.37 -29.52
C GLN A 358 -5.87 6.49 -28.50
N LEU A 359 -4.91 6.29 -27.60
CA LEU A 359 -4.46 7.33 -26.66
C LEU A 359 -3.89 8.56 -27.36
N GLN A 360 -3.18 8.37 -28.49
CA GLN A 360 -2.57 9.45 -29.26
C GLN A 360 -3.56 10.23 -30.13
N THR A 361 -4.67 9.61 -30.54
CA THR A 361 -5.59 10.20 -31.53
C THR A 361 -6.30 11.43 -30.97
N LYS A 362 -6.20 12.55 -31.66
CA LYS A 362 -6.88 13.81 -31.36
C LYS A 362 -8.12 13.94 -32.27
N THR A 363 -9.30 13.61 -31.78
CA THR A 363 -10.56 14.03 -32.40
C THR A 363 -11.27 15.00 -31.46
N ARG A 364 -12.14 15.89 -31.98
CA ARG A 364 -12.97 16.78 -31.15
C ARG A 364 -13.80 16.00 -30.12
N GLU A 365 -14.32 14.84 -30.49
CA GLU A 365 -15.05 13.92 -29.62
C GLU A 365 -14.19 13.36 -28.48
N LYS A 366 -12.87 13.24 -28.67
CA LYS A 366 -11.94 12.69 -27.66
C LYS A 366 -11.43 13.70 -26.64
N ILE A 367 -11.67 15.00 -26.82
CA ILE A 367 -11.39 15.99 -25.79
C ILE A 367 -12.24 15.71 -24.55
N ASP A 368 -13.48 15.27 -24.73
CA ASP A 368 -14.39 14.91 -23.64
C ASP A 368 -14.01 13.58 -22.95
N GLU A 369 -13.25 12.71 -23.61
CA GLU A 369 -12.78 11.44 -23.06
C GLU A 369 -11.60 11.60 -22.09
N LYS A 370 -10.95 12.77 -22.08
CA LYS A 370 -9.87 13.15 -21.16
C LYS A 370 -8.68 12.19 -21.13
N MET A 371 -8.43 11.47 -22.24
CA MET A 371 -7.28 10.58 -22.38
C MET A 371 -6.00 11.38 -22.60
N VAL A 372 -4.91 10.95 -21.95
CA VAL A 372 -3.60 11.61 -22.00
C VAL A 372 -2.50 10.56 -22.02
N THR A 373 -1.54 10.66 -22.95
CA THR A 373 -0.31 9.84 -22.92
C THR A 373 0.66 10.34 -21.87
N MET A 374 1.54 9.47 -21.39
CA MET A 374 2.62 9.83 -20.45
C MET A 374 3.48 10.98 -21.01
N GLU A 375 3.81 10.92 -22.30
CA GLU A 375 4.65 11.89 -23.01
C GLU A 375 3.99 13.28 -23.04
N LYS A 376 2.69 13.31 -23.30
CA LYS A 376 1.94 14.58 -23.34
C LYS A 376 1.89 15.23 -21.95
N HIS A 377 1.64 14.45 -20.90
CA HIS A 377 1.64 15.00 -19.55
C HIS A 377 3.03 15.48 -19.12
N LEU A 378 4.09 14.71 -19.43
CA LEU A 378 5.46 15.18 -19.19
C LEU A 378 5.78 16.46 -19.94
N ALA A 379 5.37 16.60 -21.22
CA ALA A 379 5.55 17.84 -21.97
C ALA A 379 4.81 19.02 -21.33
N MET A 380 3.59 18.82 -20.83
CA MET A 380 2.86 19.84 -20.06
C MET A 380 3.61 20.27 -18.81
N LEU A 381 4.17 19.32 -18.05
CA LEU A 381 4.93 19.61 -16.83
C LEU A 381 6.22 20.38 -17.12
N VAL A 382 6.90 20.09 -18.25
CA VAL A 382 8.07 20.85 -18.70
C VAL A 382 7.66 22.27 -19.12
N HIS A 383 6.60 22.42 -19.89
CA HIS A 383 6.09 23.71 -20.32
C HIS A 383 5.63 24.60 -19.14
N GLN A 384 5.07 23.97 -18.08
CA GLN A 384 4.70 24.65 -16.84
C GLN A 384 5.91 24.93 -15.91
N ASP A 385 7.13 24.70 -16.36
CA ASP A 385 8.38 24.86 -15.60
C ASP A 385 8.47 24.05 -14.30
N LYS A 386 7.68 22.98 -14.20
CA LYS A 386 7.63 22.08 -13.02
C LYS A 386 8.69 20.97 -13.06
N VAL A 387 9.10 20.54 -14.25
CA VAL A 387 10.07 19.47 -14.48
C VAL A 387 11.10 19.94 -15.50
N ASP A 388 12.38 19.61 -15.28
CA ASP A 388 13.44 19.89 -16.25
C ASP A 388 13.30 19.02 -17.50
N LEU A 389 13.62 19.57 -18.70
CA LEU A 389 13.51 18.86 -19.96
C LEU A 389 14.40 17.60 -20.01
N LEU A 390 15.63 17.69 -19.52
CA LEU A 390 16.55 16.54 -19.50
C LEU A 390 16.08 15.47 -18.52
N GLU A 391 15.53 15.90 -17.40
CA GLU A 391 14.91 14.98 -16.43
C GLU A 391 13.69 14.30 -17.03
N ALA A 392 12.74 15.04 -17.63
CA ALA A 392 11.55 14.49 -18.26
C ALA A 392 11.88 13.39 -19.30
N LYS A 393 12.95 13.59 -20.11
CA LYS A 393 13.40 12.60 -21.10
C LYS A 393 13.78 11.25 -20.51
N LYS A 394 14.17 11.17 -19.26
CA LYS A 394 14.48 9.89 -18.58
C LYS A 394 13.23 9.08 -18.24
N TRP A 395 12.07 9.74 -18.17
CA TRP A 395 10.80 9.15 -17.70
C TRP A 395 9.82 8.83 -18.82
N VAL A 396 10.05 9.24 -20.05
CA VAL A 396 9.18 8.94 -21.20
C VAL A 396 9.20 7.45 -21.55
N ASN A 397 8.09 6.96 -22.10
CA ASN A 397 8.03 5.62 -22.70
C ASN A 397 8.48 5.66 -24.16
N ASN A 398 8.19 6.79 -24.88
CA ASN A 398 8.52 6.97 -26.27
C ASN A 398 9.08 8.40 -26.53
N ILE A 399 10.38 8.48 -26.83
CA ILE A 399 11.08 9.76 -27.00
C ILE A 399 10.57 10.56 -28.21
N LYS A 400 10.18 9.88 -29.30
CA LYS A 400 9.64 10.53 -30.50
C LYS A 400 8.31 11.21 -30.20
N THR A 401 7.38 10.48 -29.59
CA THR A 401 6.08 11.01 -29.17
C THR A 401 6.23 12.19 -28.19
N PHE A 402 7.24 12.13 -27.29
CA PHE A 402 7.53 13.23 -26.39
C PHE A 402 8.03 14.46 -27.15
N THR A 403 8.94 14.29 -28.12
CA THR A 403 9.44 15.41 -28.94
C THR A 403 8.29 16.07 -29.72
N ASP A 404 7.42 15.25 -30.31
CA ASP A 404 6.22 15.74 -31.03
C ASP A 404 5.25 16.47 -30.07
N ALA A 405 5.09 15.98 -28.83
CA ALA A 405 4.28 16.65 -27.81
C ALA A 405 4.85 18.00 -27.37
N MET A 406 6.19 18.10 -27.22
CA MET A 406 6.87 19.36 -26.90
C MET A 406 6.70 20.46 -27.95
N GLN A 407 6.52 20.09 -29.23
CA GLN A 407 6.28 21.06 -30.31
C GLN A 407 4.84 21.62 -30.32
N GLN A 408 3.94 21.05 -29.51
CA GLN A 408 2.51 21.43 -29.45
C GLN A 408 2.24 22.49 -28.37
N TYR A 409 3.21 22.73 -27.51
CA TYR A 409 3.22 23.76 -26.47
C TYR A 409 4.25 24.86 -26.79
#